data_916810d0a1ab82bb01ddeb5c75470b2b
#
_entry.id   916810d0a1ab82bb01ddeb5c75470b2b
#
_cell.length_a   1.000
_cell.length_b   1.000
_cell.length_c   1.000
_cell.angle_alpha   90.00
_cell.angle_beta   90.00
_cell.angle_gamma   90.00
#
_symmetry.space_group_name_H-M   'P 1'
#
loop_
_entity.id
_entity.type
_entity.pdbx_description
1 polymer ?
#
loop_
_entity_poly.entity_id
_entity_poly.type
_entity_poly.pdbx_seq_one_letter_code
_entity_poly.pdbx_strand_id
1 'polypeptide(L)'
;MKKNIFFLFVCILFSGIFICISFRKKDLNHQTHPDYVVYYNRVNSIDSILRFAHDTVTALEKYAILFSEYAPKNDERIREFETYIKLSDKLDKDFGGKESLYKLIPLYVPPRKDGIVKDPEFFRLYKKYGIDSMEVVQQISKWKNSLNKQLIDSFTIAVIRDQYGRGTRNIKIVRKNENKNARLLKWTLENFGFPSVSRIGVWSNKEGVFFPMRSFITHMATSEEYPYFKTKLLESVKSGDCTPIDYSYMVDTYYVNKGEKTYYGMGRTLQKSIDSSEIDRHRRSIGLPGLKHTYKINEDFEKEIRERYKNWKK
;
A
#
# COMPACT_ATOMS: atom_id res chain seq x y z
N MET A 1 65.25 24.02 -12.68
CA MET A 1 63.95 24.33 -13.32
C MET A 1 63.26 23.11 -13.94
N LYS A 2 63.81 21.91 -14.05
CA LYS A 2 63.16 20.75 -14.70
C LYS A 2 62.31 19.84 -13.77
N LYS A 3 62.37 19.97 -12.50
CA LYS A 3 61.60 19.13 -11.54
C LYS A 3 60.17 19.58 -11.26
N ASN A 4 59.86 20.89 -11.44
CA ASN A 4 58.54 21.43 -11.13
C ASN A 4 57.52 21.28 -12.27
N ILE A 5 57.98 21.03 -13.50
CA ILE A 5 57.09 20.80 -14.65
C ILE A 5 56.53 19.37 -14.65
N PHE A 6 57.28 18.39 -14.14
CA PHE A 6 56.82 17.02 -14.03
C PHE A 6 55.72 16.82 -13.00
N PHE A 7 55.75 17.59 -11.90
CA PHE A 7 54.72 17.53 -10.87
C PHE A 7 53.38 18.15 -11.33
N LEU A 8 53.46 19.20 -12.17
CA LEU A 8 52.25 19.84 -12.70
C LEU A 8 51.52 18.94 -13.72
N PHE A 9 52.26 18.15 -14.52
CA PHE A 9 51.68 17.22 -15.51
C PHE A 9 51.02 16.00 -14.85
N VAL A 10 51.53 15.53 -13.73
CA VAL A 10 50.95 14.41 -12.97
C VAL A 10 49.66 14.86 -12.28
N CYS A 11 49.59 16.07 -11.76
CA CYS A 11 48.33 16.60 -11.15
C CYS A 11 47.21 16.84 -12.17
N ILE A 12 47.52 17.22 -13.41
CA ILE A 12 46.54 17.40 -14.48
C ILE A 12 46.01 16.06 -14.99
N LEU A 13 46.83 15.01 -15.04
CA LEU A 13 46.41 13.65 -15.41
C LEU A 13 45.50 13.00 -14.32
N PHE A 14 45.77 13.26 -13.06
CA PHE A 14 44.89 12.76 -11.96
C PHE A 14 43.55 13.51 -11.86
N SER A 15 43.53 14.81 -12.10
CA SER A 15 42.27 15.58 -12.14
C SER A 15 41.41 15.23 -13.36
N GLY A 16 41.97 14.91 -14.50
CA GLY A 16 41.25 14.47 -15.71
C GLY A 16 40.57 13.10 -15.54
N ILE A 17 41.21 12.16 -14.83
CA ILE A 17 40.66 10.84 -14.57
C ILE A 17 39.51 10.93 -13.53
N PHE A 18 39.58 11.81 -12.55
CA PHE A 18 38.50 12.00 -11.57
C PHE A 18 37.24 12.65 -12.18
N ILE A 19 37.39 13.51 -13.15
CA ILE A 19 36.25 14.14 -13.87
C ILE A 19 35.56 13.12 -14.76
N CYS A 20 36.27 12.23 -15.43
CA CYS A 20 35.67 11.17 -16.27
C CYS A 20 34.94 10.09 -15.44
N ILE A 21 35.35 9.81 -14.20
CA ILE A 21 34.71 8.82 -13.34
C ILE A 21 33.39 9.39 -12.73
N SER A 22 33.34 10.70 -12.49
CA SER A 22 32.12 11.36 -11.94
C SER A 22 30.99 11.49 -12.97
N PHE A 23 31.28 11.58 -14.26
CA PHE A 23 30.25 11.64 -15.31
C PHE A 23 29.69 10.27 -15.72
N ARG A 24 30.36 9.17 -15.43
CA ARG A 24 29.88 7.81 -15.78
C ARG A 24 28.96 7.16 -14.76
N LYS A 25 28.71 7.81 -13.61
CA LYS A 25 27.87 7.26 -12.53
C LYS A 25 26.39 7.64 -12.61
N LYS A 26 25.96 8.41 -13.60
CA LYS A 26 24.58 8.92 -13.69
C LYS A 26 23.65 8.13 -14.65
N ASP A 27 24.16 7.18 -15.42
CA ASP A 27 23.35 6.52 -16.46
C ASP A 27 23.23 4.98 -16.33
N LEU A 28 23.51 4.39 -15.17
CA LEU A 28 23.46 2.94 -15.01
C LEU A 28 22.60 2.51 -13.80
N ASN A 29 21.41 3.10 -13.60
CA ASN A 29 20.39 2.51 -12.74
C ASN A 29 18.98 3.00 -13.10
N HIS A 30 18.56 2.84 -14.34
CA HIS A 30 17.16 2.60 -14.64
C HIS A 30 16.87 1.11 -14.36
N GLN A 31 16.96 0.70 -13.09
CA GLN A 31 16.10 -0.36 -12.63
C GLN A 31 14.68 0.19 -12.76
N THR A 32 14.01 -0.18 -13.83
CA THR A 32 12.57 0.01 -13.97
C THR A 32 11.93 -0.74 -12.82
N HIS A 33 11.59 -0.03 -11.74
CA HIS A 33 10.82 -0.62 -10.67
C HIS A 33 9.55 -1.19 -11.29
N PRO A 34 9.15 -2.41 -10.93
CA PRO A 34 7.98 -3.03 -11.51
C PRO A 34 6.75 -2.14 -11.27
N ASP A 35 5.96 -1.89 -12.32
CA ASP A 35 4.74 -1.07 -12.23
C ASP A 35 3.64 -1.85 -11.48
N TYR A 36 3.33 -1.41 -10.26
CA TYR A 36 2.31 -2.06 -9.43
C TYR A 36 0.88 -1.85 -9.92
N VAL A 37 0.61 -0.96 -10.86
CA VAL A 37 -0.69 -0.93 -11.56
C VAL A 37 -0.91 -2.25 -12.32
N VAL A 38 0.15 -2.77 -12.95
CA VAL A 38 0.12 -4.09 -13.60
C VAL A 38 -0.12 -5.20 -12.58
N TYR A 39 0.59 -5.16 -11.44
CA TYR A 39 0.38 -6.09 -10.33
C TYR A 39 -1.08 -6.13 -9.88
N TYR A 40 -1.66 -4.95 -9.54
CA TYR A 40 -3.04 -4.87 -9.07
C TYR A 40 -4.06 -5.35 -10.11
N ASN A 41 -3.86 -5.03 -11.40
CA ASN A 41 -4.73 -5.53 -12.47
C ASN A 41 -4.64 -7.05 -12.62
N ARG A 42 -3.46 -7.65 -12.46
CA ARG A 42 -3.28 -9.10 -12.46
C ARG A 42 -3.93 -9.74 -11.24
N VAL A 43 -3.77 -9.17 -10.04
CA VAL A 43 -4.48 -9.60 -8.82
C VAL A 43 -5.98 -9.61 -9.05
N ASN A 44 -6.55 -8.51 -9.57
CA ASN A 44 -7.98 -8.41 -9.86
C ASN A 44 -8.45 -9.48 -10.87
N SER A 45 -7.65 -9.77 -11.91
CA SER A 45 -7.96 -10.82 -12.89
C SER A 45 -7.98 -12.19 -12.23
N ILE A 46 -7.00 -12.50 -11.37
CA ILE A 46 -6.92 -13.80 -10.67
C ILE A 46 -8.05 -13.95 -9.65
N ASP A 47 -8.33 -12.91 -8.86
CA ASP A 47 -9.43 -12.89 -7.90
C ASP A 47 -10.79 -13.07 -8.61
N SER A 48 -10.96 -12.49 -9.81
CA SER A 48 -12.14 -12.69 -10.65
C SER A 48 -12.31 -14.16 -11.07
N ILE A 49 -11.21 -14.86 -11.42
CA ILE A 49 -11.25 -16.30 -11.73
C ILE A 49 -11.75 -17.09 -10.51
N LEU A 50 -11.23 -16.77 -9.31
CA LEU A 50 -11.68 -17.45 -8.09
C LEU A 50 -13.15 -17.19 -7.76
N ARG A 51 -13.61 -15.94 -7.84
CA ARG A 51 -14.96 -15.57 -7.39
C ARG A 51 -16.06 -15.92 -8.36
N PHE A 52 -15.79 -15.87 -9.66
CA PHE A 52 -16.81 -16.08 -10.69
C PHE A 52 -16.70 -17.42 -11.41
N ALA A 53 -15.48 -17.89 -11.70
CA ALA A 53 -15.28 -19.17 -12.38
C ALA A 53 -15.02 -20.33 -11.40
N HIS A 54 -14.71 -20.03 -10.13
CA HIS A 54 -14.34 -21.02 -9.11
C HIS A 54 -13.17 -21.93 -9.50
N ASP A 55 -12.32 -21.48 -10.44
CA ASP A 55 -11.16 -22.22 -10.92
C ASP A 55 -9.94 -21.93 -10.05
N THR A 56 -9.78 -22.78 -9.03
CA THR A 56 -8.70 -22.66 -8.06
C THR A 56 -7.32 -23.02 -8.63
N VAL A 57 -7.27 -23.94 -9.61
CA VAL A 57 -6.00 -24.40 -10.21
C VAL A 57 -5.40 -23.30 -11.07
N THR A 58 -6.16 -22.76 -12.02
CA THR A 58 -5.72 -21.65 -12.86
C THR A 58 -5.35 -20.41 -12.03
N ALA A 59 -6.12 -20.11 -10.99
CA ALA A 59 -5.82 -19.01 -10.11
C ALA A 59 -4.48 -19.18 -9.36
N LEU A 60 -4.22 -20.41 -8.86
CA LEU A 60 -2.97 -20.74 -8.19
C LEU A 60 -1.76 -20.58 -9.10
N GLU A 61 -1.82 -21.11 -10.32
CA GLU A 61 -0.75 -20.98 -11.31
C GLU A 61 -0.44 -19.51 -11.63
N LYS A 62 -1.48 -18.70 -11.82
CA LYS A 62 -1.33 -17.27 -12.11
C LYS A 62 -0.77 -16.51 -10.89
N TYR A 63 -1.14 -16.85 -9.65
CA TYR A 63 -0.53 -16.29 -8.45
C TYR A 63 0.95 -16.66 -8.32
N ALA A 64 1.32 -17.93 -8.61
CA ALA A 64 2.73 -18.34 -8.57
C ALA A 64 3.59 -17.49 -9.52
N ILE A 65 3.11 -17.26 -10.76
CA ILE A 65 3.79 -16.37 -11.72
C ILE A 65 3.84 -14.94 -11.18
N LEU A 66 2.73 -14.40 -10.66
CA LEU A 66 2.68 -13.03 -10.13
C LEU A 66 3.70 -12.80 -9.01
N PHE A 67 3.78 -13.71 -8.04
CA PHE A 67 4.69 -13.58 -6.90
C PHE A 67 6.14 -13.95 -7.19
N SER A 68 6.43 -14.54 -8.36
CA SER A 68 7.80 -14.65 -8.86
C SER A 68 8.34 -13.32 -9.42
N GLU A 69 7.44 -12.41 -9.86
CA GLU A 69 7.79 -11.13 -10.47
C GLU A 69 7.65 -9.94 -9.51
N TYR A 70 6.73 -10.02 -8.54
CA TYR A 70 6.37 -8.93 -7.65
C TYR A 70 6.41 -9.32 -6.18
N ALA A 71 6.87 -8.40 -5.34
CA ALA A 71 6.66 -8.51 -3.90
C ALA A 71 5.16 -8.35 -3.56
N PRO A 72 4.56 -9.23 -2.75
CA PRO A 72 3.14 -9.19 -2.45
C PRO A 72 2.74 -7.96 -1.64
N LYS A 73 1.49 -7.47 -1.86
CA LYS A 73 0.89 -6.37 -1.07
C LYS A 73 -0.18 -6.87 -0.10
N ASN A 74 -0.92 -7.90 -0.45
CA ASN A 74 -1.97 -8.54 0.35
C ASN A 74 -3.09 -7.57 0.76
N ASP A 75 -3.88 -7.12 -0.21
CA ASP A 75 -5.04 -6.24 0.00
C ASP A 75 -5.97 -6.76 1.10
N GLU A 76 -6.54 -5.88 1.89
CA GLU A 76 -7.37 -6.23 3.05
C GLU A 76 -8.58 -7.12 2.69
N ARG A 77 -9.16 -6.97 1.49
CA ARG A 77 -10.38 -7.67 1.07
C ARG A 77 -10.14 -8.81 0.10
N ILE A 78 -9.13 -8.72 -0.76
CA ILE A 78 -8.75 -9.77 -1.72
C ILE A 78 -7.81 -10.76 -1.05
N ARG A 79 -6.84 -10.27 -0.26
CA ARG A 79 -5.86 -11.09 0.47
C ARG A 79 -5.10 -12.05 -0.46
N GLU A 80 -4.60 -11.52 -1.55
CA GLU A 80 -4.05 -12.29 -2.65
C GLU A 80 -2.89 -13.21 -2.23
N PHE A 81 -1.97 -12.74 -1.39
CA PHE A 81 -0.83 -13.56 -0.97
C PHE A 81 -1.23 -14.60 0.09
N GLU A 82 -2.12 -14.24 1.00
CA GLU A 82 -2.75 -15.17 1.93
C GLU A 82 -3.51 -16.27 1.18
N THR A 83 -4.31 -15.89 0.18
CA THR A 83 -5.06 -16.79 -0.67
C THR A 83 -4.15 -17.75 -1.44
N TYR A 84 -3.06 -17.23 -2.02
CA TYR A 84 -2.05 -18.05 -2.70
C TYR A 84 -1.47 -19.12 -1.76
N ILE A 85 -1.03 -18.73 -0.56
CA ILE A 85 -0.47 -19.67 0.41
C ILE A 85 -1.49 -20.75 0.82
N LYS A 86 -2.74 -20.35 1.12
CA LYS A 86 -3.80 -21.28 1.53
C LYS A 86 -4.20 -22.25 0.42
N LEU A 87 -4.30 -21.77 -0.81
CA LEU A 87 -4.59 -22.63 -1.96
C LEU A 87 -3.46 -23.61 -2.25
N SER A 88 -2.22 -23.14 -2.17
CA SER A 88 -1.03 -23.99 -2.33
C SER A 88 -0.99 -25.11 -1.30
N ASP A 89 -1.18 -24.75 0.00
CA ASP A 89 -1.22 -25.74 1.07
C ASP A 89 -2.34 -26.77 0.88
N LYS A 90 -3.53 -26.32 0.46
CA LYS A 90 -4.70 -27.19 0.20
C LYS A 90 -4.47 -28.14 -0.97
N LEU A 91 -3.76 -27.70 -2.00
CA LEU A 91 -3.50 -28.46 -3.23
C LEU A 91 -2.13 -29.18 -3.21
N ASP A 92 -1.46 -29.18 -2.07
CA ASP A 92 -0.11 -29.74 -1.88
C ASP A 92 0.90 -29.24 -2.93
N LYS A 93 0.90 -27.91 -3.14
CA LYS A 93 1.83 -27.21 -4.02
C LYS A 93 2.80 -26.36 -3.20
N ASP A 94 4.03 -26.26 -3.70
CA ASP A 94 5.04 -25.43 -3.07
C ASP A 94 4.71 -23.92 -3.24
N PHE A 95 4.79 -23.18 -2.14
CA PHE A 95 4.65 -21.73 -2.10
C PHE A 95 5.86 -21.03 -1.47
N GLY A 96 6.98 -21.75 -1.28
CA GLY A 96 8.19 -21.25 -0.60
C GLY A 96 8.15 -21.40 0.92
N GLY A 97 7.22 -22.21 1.46
CA GLY A 97 7.21 -22.67 2.85
C GLY A 97 7.36 -21.57 3.90
N LYS A 98 8.31 -21.79 4.85
CA LYS A 98 8.56 -20.91 6.00
C LYS A 98 8.89 -19.46 5.61
N GLU A 99 9.66 -19.24 4.54
CA GLU A 99 10.03 -17.90 4.09
C GLU A 99 8.81 -17.09 3.61
N SER A 100 7.90 -17.71 2.88
CA SER A 100 6.66 -17.05 2.44
C SER A 100 5.74 -16.74 3.61
N LEU A 101 5.68 -17.60 4.62
CA LEU A 101 4.95 -17.33 5.85
C LEU A 101 5.53 -16.13 6.61
N TYR A 102 6.85 -15.99 6.66
CA TYR A 102 7.47 -14.79 7.24
C TYR A 102 7.15 -13.51 6.47
N LYS A 103 7.14 -13.56 5.13
CA LYS A 103 6.73 -12.42 4.30
C LYS A 103 5.27 -12.04 4.53
N LEU A 104 4.41 -12.99 4.84
CA LEU A 104 2.99 -12.73 5.11
C LEU A 104 2.75 -12.04 6.45
N ILE A 105 3.56 -12.28 7.49
CA ILE A 105 3.38 -11.71 8.84
C ILE A 105 3.22 -10.18 8.81
N PRO A 106 4.15 -9.37 8.26
CA PRO A 106 4.03 -7.92 8.23
C PRO A 106 2.88 -7.40 7.35
N LEU A 107 2.39 -8.20 6.40
CA LEU A 107 1.25 -7.86 5.55
C LEU A 107 -0.09 -8.17 6.23
N TYR A 108 -0.11 -9.14 7.14
CA TYR A 108 -1.30 -9.63 7.81
C TYR A 108 -1.58 -8.94 9.16
N VAL A 109 -0.53 -8.65 9.92
CA VAL A 109 -0.63 -8.08 11.28
C VAL A 109 -1.22 -6.66 11.30
N PRO A 110 -0.85 -5.74 10.38
CA PRO A 110 -1.31 -4.37 10.43
C PRO A 110 -2.83 -4.20 10.50
N PRO A 111 -3.64 -4.88 9.68
CA PRO A 111 -5.09 -4.71 9.70
C PRO A 111 -5.79 -5.44 10.85
N ARG A 112 -5.07 -6.23 11.66
CA ARG A 112 -5.69 -7.08 12.70
C ARG A 112 -5.08 -6.81 14.08
N LYS A 113 -5.84 -6.12 14.93
CA LYS A 113 -5.42 -5.68 16.26
C LYS A 113 -4.95 -6.81 17.18
N ASP A 114 -5.54 -7.99 17.04
CA ASP A 114 -5.31 -9.15 17.91
C ASP A 114 -4.51 -10.26 17.22
N GLY A 115 -4.04 -10.00 16.04
CA GLY A 115 -2.99 -10.74 15.38
C GLY A 115 -3.33 -12.15 14.90
N ILE A 116 -2.31 -12.69 14.27
CA ILE A 116 -2.16 -14.06 13.79
C ILE A 116 -2.47 -15.10 14.88
N VAL A 117 -2.25 -14.76 16.14
CA VAL A 117 -2.37 -15.67 17.28
C VAL A 117 -3.82 -16.11 17.52
N LYS A 118 -4.81 -15.36 17.03
CA LYS A 118 -6.23 -15.67 17.22
C LYS A 118 -6.94 -16.25 15.98
N ASP A 119 -6.25 -16.39 14.83
CA ASP A 119 -6.79 -17.07 13.66
C ASP A 119 -6.35 -18.55 13.69
N PRO A 120 -7.25 -19.51 14.02
CA PRO A 120 -6.88 -20.91 14.18
C PRO A 120 -6.32 -21.55 12.90
N GLU A 121 -6.77 -21.09 11.73
CA GLU A 121 -6.32 -21.61 10.44
C GLU A 121 -4.87 -21.18 10.17
N PHE A 122 -4.55 -19.91 10.43
CA PHE A 122 -3.17 -19.44 10.35
C PHE A 122 -2.26 -20.14 11.34
N PHE A 123 -2.67 -20.26 12.58
CA PHE A 123 -1.87 -20.92 13.61
C PHE A 123 -1.58 -22.38 13.23
N ARG A 124 -2.57 -23.11 12.71
CA ARG A 124 -2.39 -24.46 12.18
C ARG A 124 -1.36 -24.51 11.05
N LEU A 125 -1.43 -23.56 10.11
CA LEU A 125 -0.51 -23.45 8.99
C LEU A 125 0.91 -23.17 9.47
N TYR A 126 1.11 -22.18 10.34
CA TYR A 126 2.43 -21.86 10.91
C TYR A 126 3.03 -23.06 11.63
N LYS A 127 2.25 -23.75 12.47
CA LYS A 127 2.68 -24.94 13.18
C LYS A 127 3.09 -26.07 12.22
N LYS A 128 2.35 -26.28 11.14
CA LYS A 128 2.69 -27.27 10.09
C LYS A 128 4.07 -27.03 9.51
N TYR A 129 4.50 -25.78 9.37
CA TYR A 129 5.82 -25.40 8.86
C TYR A 129 6.86 -25.11 9.95
N GLY A 130 6.62 -25.56 11.18
CA GLY A 130 7.56 -25.49 12.29
C GLY A 130 7.77 -24.07 12.82
N ILE A 131 6.78 -23.19 12.66
CA ILE A 131 6.79 -21.82 13.20
C ILE A 131 5.90 -21.79 14.45
N ASP A 132 6.49 -21.52 15.60
CA ASP A 132 5.77 -21.38 16.85
C ASP A 132 5.30 -19.94 17.13
N SER A 133 4.51 -19.75 18.20
CA SER A 133 4.01 -18.44 18.56
C SER A 133 5.09 -17.45 18.98
N MET A 134 6.19 -17.91 19.57
CA MET A 134 7.30 -17.03 19.94
C MET A 134 8.02 -16.51 18.70
N GLU A 135 8.23 -17.37 17.71
CA GLU A 135 8.84 -17.01 16.44
C GLU A 135 7.98 -16.00 15.67
N VAL A 136 6.65 -16.17 15.67
CA VAL A 136 5.72 -15.18 15.12
C VAL A 136 5.85 -13.82 15.82
N VAL A 137 5.89 -13.81 17.15
CA VAL A 137 6.09 -12.59 17.95
C VAL A 137 7.43 -11.92 17.63
N GLN A 138 8.51 -12.70 17.46
CA GLN A 138 9.81 -12.18 17.07
C GLN A 138 9.77 -11.51 15.68
N GLN A 139 9.12 -12.12 14.69
CA GLN A 139 8.97 -11.54 13.35
C GLN A 139 8.13 -10.25 13.38
N ILE A 140 7.06 -10.21 14.16
CA ILE A 140 6.28 -8.99 14.39
C ILE A 140 7.15 -7.89 15.03
N SER A 141 7.94 -8.23 16.03
CA SER A 141 8.85 -7.31 16.70
C SER A 141 9.91 -6.77 15.76
N LYS A 142 10.51 -7.66 14.95
CA LYS A 142 11.46 -7.27 13.91
C LYS A 142 10.88 -6.29 12.92
N TRP A 143 9.67 -6.57 12.42
CA TRP A 143 8.96 -5.64 11.53
C TRP A 143 8.67 -4.30 12.22
N LYS A 144 8.10 -4.28 13.43
CA LYS A 144 7.83 -3.04 14.18
C LYS A 144 9.10 -2.21 14.41
N ASN A 145 10.23 -2.86 14.68
CA ASN A 145 11.51 -2.17 14.89
C ASN A 145 12.11 -1.60 13.59
N SER A 146 11.70 -2.09 12.42
CA SER A 146 12.09 -1.54 11.12
C SER A 146 11.32 -0.29 10.70
N LEU A 147 10.22 0.03 11.38
CA LEU A 147 9.39 1.19 11.06
C LEU A 147 10.09 2.51 11.40
N ASN A 148 9.78 3.56 10.63
CA ASN A 148 10.33 4.89 10.86
C ASN A 148 9.63 5.59 12.02
N LYS A 149 10.26 5.60 13.19
CA LYS A 149 9.71 6.17 14.43
C LYS A 149 9.41 7.66 14.32
N GLN A 150 10.27 8.44 13.66
CA GLN A 150 10.06 9.88 13.48
C GLN A 150 8.79 10.17 12.67
N LEU A 151 8.57 9.41 11.59
CA LEU A 151 7.35 9.54 10.81
C LEU A 151 6.12 9.06 11.57
N ILE A 152 6.22 7.96 12.34
CA ILE A 152 5.13 7.48 13.21
C ILE A 152 4.68 8.59 14.16
N ASP A 153 5.60 9.22 14.88
CA ASP A 153 5.28 10.29 15.83
C ASP A 153 4.65 11.50 15.13
N SER A 154 5.22 11.88 13.98
CA SER A 154 4.72 13.00 13.18
C SER A 154 3.30 12.76 12.66
N PHE A 155 3.02 11.56 12.12
CA PHE A 155 1.69 11.21 11.62
C PHE A 155 0.69 10.95 12.75
N THR A 156 1.11 10.46 13.93
CA THR A 156 0.26 10.38 15.12
C THR A 156 -0.31 11.76 15.48
N ILE A 157 0.56 12.76 15.59
CA ILE A 157 0.15 14.15 15.86
C ILE A 157 -0.74 14.68 14.73
N ALA A 158 -0.40 14.37 13.48
CA ALA A 158 -1.16 14.82 12.32
C ALA A 158 -2.58 14.24 12.29
N VAL A 159 -2.77 12.96 12.63
CA VAL A 159 -4.10 12.33 12.69
C VAL A 159 -4.95 12.90 13.84
N ILE A 160 -4.38 13.10 15.02
CA ILE A 160 -5.08 13.76 16.14
C ILE A 160 -5.53 15.17 15.71
N ARG A 161 -4.63 15.93 15.09
CA ARG A 161 -4.90 17.28 14.56
C ARG A 161 -5.95 17.25 13.45
N ASP A 162 -5.94 16.24 12.59
CA ASP A 162 -6.91 16.08 11.49
C ASP A 162 -8.35 15.94 12.02
N GLN A 163 -8.54 15.24 13.12
CA GLN A 163 -9.84 15.05 13.73
C GLN A 163 -10.28 16.24 14.61
N TYR A 164 -9.31 17.05 15.06
CA TYR A 164 -9.61 18.18 15.93
C TYR A 164 -10.37 19.28 15.18
N GLY A 165 -11.49 19.70 15.74
CA GLY A 165 -12.37 20.71 15.16
C GLY A 165 -13.46 20.16 14.21
N ARG A 166 -13.34 18.93 13.72
CA ARG A 166 -14.39 18.31 12.87
C ARG A 166 -15.66 18.04 13.66
N GLY A 167 -15.55 17.53 14.87
CA GLY A 167 -16.69 17.30 15.77
C GLY A 167 -17.44 18.57 16.14
N THR A 168 -16.75 19.70 16.29
CA THR A 168 -17.34 21.01 16.59
C THR A 168 -17.73 21.80 15.34
N ARG A 169 -17.51 21.27 14.14
CA ARG A 169 -17.73 21.93 12.84
C ARG A 169 -17.03 23.29 12.69
N ASN A 170 -15.90 23.48 13.41
CA ASN A 170 -15.13 24.71 13.30
C ASN A 170 -14.25 24.71 12.04
N ILE A 171 -14.83 25.20 10.94
CA ILE A 171 -14.21 25.20 9.61
C ILE A 171 -12.85 25.91 9.59
N LYS A 172 -12.66 26.99 10.37
CA LYS A 172 -11.36 27.71 10.44
C LYS A 172 -10.27 26.82 11.02
N ILE A 173 -10.56 26.11 12.11
CA ILE A 173 -9.63 25.17 12.73
C ILE A 173 -9.33 24.01 11.79
N VAL A 174 -10.37 23.43 11.19
CA VAL A 174 -10.23 22.31 10.23
C VAL A 174 -9.29 22.70 9.09
N ARG A 175 -9.53 23.81 8.40
CA ARG A 175 -8.67 24.28 7.29
C ARG A 175 -7.23 24.55 7.72
N LYS A 176 -7.03 25.18 8.90
CA LYS A 176 -5.68 25.38 9.45
C LYS A 176 -4.94 24.06 9.67
N ASN A 177 -5.64 23.06 10.16
CA ASN A 177 -5.10 21.73 10.42
C ASN A 177 -4.82 20.97 9.12
N GLU A 178 -5.72 21.01 8.17
CA GLU A 178 -5.53 20.43 6.81
C GLU A 178 -4.28 21.02 6.13
N ASN A 179 -4.07 22.33 6.19
CA ASN A 179 -2.88 22.96 5.62
C ASN A 179 -1.59 22.52 6.32
N LYS A 180 -1.60 22.30 7.63
CA LYS A 180 -0.44 21.74 8.35
C LYS A 180 -0.18 20.29 7.95
N ASN A 181 -1.23 19.51 7.79
CA ASN A 181 -1.17 18.11 7.38
C ASN A 181 -0.69 17.98 5.93
N ALA A 182 -1.14 18.85 5.04
CA ALA A 182 -0.68 18.92 3.65
C ALA A 182 0.84 19.20 3.57
N ARG A 183 1.33 20.16 4.35
CA ARG A 183 2.79 20.43 4.41
C ARG A 183 3.59 19.25 4.93
N LEU A 184 3.10 18.56 5.97
CA LEU A 184 3.75 17.34 6.47
C LEU A 184 3.79 16.25 5.41
N LEU A 185 2.66 15.99 4.74
CA LEU A 185 2.60 14.95 3.70
C LEU A 185 3.52 15.30 2.53
N LYS A 186 3.52 16.56 2.06
CA LYS A 186 4.41 17.02 0.99
C LYS A 186 5.87 16.81 1.36
N TRP A 187 6.29 17.28 2.52
CA TRP A 187 7.65 17.07 3.02
C TRP A 187 8.01 15.58 3.13
N THR A 188 7.08 14.76 3.59
CA THR A 188 7.31 13.31 3.70
C THR A 188 7.50 12.68 2.32
N LEU A 189 6.66 13.04 1.34
CA LEU A 189 6.77 12.55 -0.03
C LEU A 189 8.10 12.93 -0.69
N GLU A 190 8.61 14.13 -0.41
CA GLU A 190 9.86 14.65 -0.96
C GLU A 190 11.11 14.00 -0.34
N ASN A 191 11.07 13.65 0.95
CA ASN A 191 12.25 13.18 1.69
C ASN A 191 12.26 11.68 1.98
N PHE A 192 11.10 11.04 2.08
CA PHE A 192 10.95 9.63 2.50
C PHE A 192 10.08 8.81 1.54
N GLY A 193 9.41 9.44 0.59
CA GLY A 193 8.35 8.82 -0.20
C GLY A 193 7.04 8.69 0.58
N PHE A 194 6.11 7.88 0.05
CA PHE A 194 4.78 7.69 0.66
C PHE A 194 4.89 7.04 2.06
N PRO A 195 4.15 7.54 3.07
CA PRO A 195 4.11 6.95 4.40
C PRO A 195 3.26 5.67 4.42
N SER A 196 3.78 4.63 3.76
CA SER A 196 3.13 3.34 3.61
C SER A 196 3.09 2.54 4.92
N VAL A 197 2.26 1.49 4.94
CA VAL A 197 2.19 0.53 6.06
C VAL A 197 3.56 -0.08 6.37
N SER A 198 4.39 -0.32 5.36
CA SER A 198 5.75 -0.82 5.54
C SER A 198 6.70 0.21 6.18
N ARG A 199 6.37 1.51 6.12
CA ARG A 199 7.19 2.59 6.67
C ARG A 199 6.76 3.04 8.05
N ILE A 200 5.44 3.17 8.27
CA ILE A 200 4.90 3.73 9.52
C ILE A 200 3.95 2.79 10.25
N GLY A 201 3.68 1.62 9.69
CA GLY A 201 2.68 0.71 10.26
C GLY A 201 1.24 1.21 10.07
N VAL A 202 0.31 0.52 10.69
CA VAL A 202 -1.12 0.92 10.73
C VAL A 202 -1.50 1.40 12.13
N TRP A 203 -0.86 0.83 13.13
CA TRP A 203 -1.06 1.18 14.53
C TRP A 203 0.11 2.02 14.99
N SER A 204 -0.15 3.27 15.24
CA SER A 204 0.86 4.17 15.75
C SER A 204 1.07 3.94 17.24
N ASN A 205 2.25 4.20 17.65
CA ASN A 205 2.80 4.39 18.97
C ASN A 205 2.24 3.52 20.11
N LYS A 206 2.79 3.69 21.30
CA LYS A 206 2.40 2.99 22.53
C LYS A 206 0.94 3.28 22.97
N GLU A 207 0.30 4.29 22.42
CA GLU A 207 -1.05 4.75 22.78
C GLU A 207 -2.15 4.13 21.91
N GLY A 208 -1.78 3.34 20.89
CA GLY A 208 -2.74 2.62 20.05
C GLY A 208 -3.57 3.50 19.12
N VAL A 209 -3.06 4.67 18.73
CA VAL A 209 -3.72 5.52 17.74
C VAL A 209 -3.67 4.86 16.38
N PHE A 210 -4.83 4.66 15.77
CA PHE A 210 -4.95 4.13 14.43
C PHE A 210 -4.67 5.21 13.38
N PHE A 211 -3.86 4.88 12.36
CA PHE A 211 -3.63 5.77 11.22
C PHE A 211 -4.66 5.53 10.12
N PRO A 212 -5.74 6.31 10.06
CA PRO A 212 -6.69 6.22 8.95
C PRO A 212 -6.11 6.93 7.72
N MET A 213 -5.05 6.36 7.12
CA MET A 213 -4.30 7.01 6.03
C MET A 213 -5.22 7.34 4.86
N ARG A 214 -6.20 6.49 4.54
CA ARG A 214 -7.23 6.77 3.54
C ARG A 214 -7.97 8.07 3.83
N SER A 215 -8.49 8.24 5.05
CA SER A 215 -9.19 9.46 5.46
C SER A 215 -8.26 10.67 5.41
N PHE A 216 -7.03 10.51 5.90
CA PHE A 216 -6.02 11.57 5.88
C PHE A 216 -5.72 12.06 4.46
N ILE A 217 -5.49 11.12 3.52
CA ILE A 217 -5.23 11.44 2.10
C ILE A 217 -6.48 12.05 1.46
N THR A 218 -7.69 11.54 1.77
CA THR A 218 -8.94 12.06 1.23
C THR A 218 -9.12 13.55 1.56
N HIS A 219 -8.66 13.99 2.75
CA HIS A 219 -8.70 15.40 3.12
C HIS A 219 -7.73 16.29 2.32
N MET A 220 -6.74 15.71 1.63
CA MET A 220 -5.88 16.47 0.71
C MET A 220 -6.63 16.92 -0.56
N ALA A 221 -7.82 16.39 -0.83
CA ALA A 221 -8.68 16.83 -1.90
C ALA A 221 -9.11 18.31 -1.78
N THR A 222 -9.08 18.88 -0.57
CA THR A 222 -9.42 20.30 -0.31
C THR A 222 -8.20 21.22 -0.29
N SER A 223 -6.99 20.65 -0.38
CA SER A 223 -5.74 21.39 -0.33
C SER A 223 -5.46 22.15 -1.64
N GLU A 224 -4.86 23.32 -1.54
CA GLU A 224 -4.33 24.06 -2.70
C GLU A 224 -3.21 23.25 -3.41
N GLU A 225 -2.53 22.34 -2.68
CA GLU A 225 -1.52 21.42 -3.20
C GLU A 225 -2.13 20.15 -3.85
N TYR A 226 -3.45 20.07 -4.04
CA TYR A 226 -4.07 18.88 -4.65
C TYR A 226 -3.44 18.43 -5.98
N PRO A 227 -3.07 19.33 -6.94
CA PRO A 227 -2.42 18.90 -8.18
C PRO A 227 -1.09 18.17 -7.93
N TYR A 228 -0.31 18.62 -6.96
CA TYR A 228 0.91 17.96 -6.53
C TYR A 228 0.61 16.58 -5.93
N PHE A 229 -0.34 16.50 -5.00
CA PHE A 229 -0.73 15.21 -4.39
C PHE A 229 -1.29 14.23 -5.42
N LYS A 230 -2.13 14.70 -6.36
CA LYS A 230 -2.66 13.84 -7.43
C LYS A 230 -1.53 13.17 -8.21
N THR A 231 -0.49 13.91 -8.56
CA THR A 231 0.67 13.38 -9.30
C THR A 231 1.50 12.43 -8.44
N LYS A 232 1.92 12.88 -7.26
CA LYS A 232 2.83 12.11 -6.39
C LYS A 232 2.21 10.86 -5.79
N LEU A 233 0.92 10.87 -5.48
CA LEU A 233 0.24 9.69 -5.00
C LEU A 233 0.00 8.68 -6.13
N LEU A 234 -0.20 9.12 -7.38
CA LEU A 234 -0.25 8.20 -8.52
C LEU A 234 1.12 7.53 -8.77
N GLU A 235 2.22 8.28 -8.65
CA GLU A 235 3.57 7.70 -8.67
C GLU A 235 3.73 6.66 -7.55
N SER A 236 3.19 6.95 -6.36
CA SER A 236 3.21 6.02 -5.21
C SER A 236 2.32 4.78 -5.42
N VAL A 237 1.24 4.88 -6.20
CA VAL A 237 0.46 3.72 -6.64
C VAL A 237 1.28 2.84 -7.58
N LYS A 238 1.98 3.45 -8.55
CA LYS A 238 2.85 2.73 -9.48
C LYS A 238 4.03 2.04 -8.80
N SER A 239 4.59 2.62 -7.73
CA SER A 239 5.62 1.96 -6.91
C SER A 239 5.06 0.92 -5.92
N GLY A 240 3.73 0.84 -5.75
CA GLY A 240 3.07 -0.04 -4.80
C GLY A 240 3.15 0.43 -3.34
N ASP A 241 3.54 1.66 -3.07
CA ASP A 241 3.59 2.23 -1.73
C ASP A 241 2.23 2.78 -1.27
N CYS A 242 1.44 3.34 -2.19
CA CYS A 242 0.07 3.77 -1.97
C CYS A 242 -0.92 2.76 -2.58
N THR A 243 -2.04 2.52 -1.92
CA THR A 243 -3.07 1.66 -2.52
C THR A 243 -3.88 2.40 -3.58
N PRO A 244 -4.31 1.74 -4.68
CA PRO A 244 -5.21 2.35 -5.66
C PRO A 244 -6.49 2.91 -5.05
N ILE A 245 -7.01 2.25 -4.01
CA ILE A 245 -8.23 2.65 -3.33
C ILE A 245 -8.05 3.96 -2.56
N ASP A 246 -6.93 4.16 -1.87
CA ASP A 246 -6.66 5.39 -1.12
C ASP A 246 -6.51 6.60 -2.05
N TYR A 247 -5.77 6.41 -3.15
CA TYR A 247 -5.64 7.42 -4.20
C TYR A 247 -6.98 7.80 -4.81
N SER A 248 -7.81 6.81 -5.17
CA SER A 248 -9.09 7.05 -5.82
C SER A 248 -10.10 7.80 -4.94
N TYR A 249 -10.11 7.54 -3.62
CA TYR A 249 -10.94 8.29 -2.68
C TYR A 249 -10.58 9.78 -2.66
N MET A 250 -9.31 10.13 -2.68
CA MET A 250 -8.88 11.54 -2.75
C MET A 250 -9.33 12.19 -4.05
N VAL A 251 -9.11 11.52 -5.18
CA VAL A 251 -9.47 12.06 -6.50
C VAL A 251 -10.98 12.27 -6.60
N ASP A 252 -11.78 11.26 -6.25
CA ASP A 252 -13.23 11.37 -6.33
C ASP A 252 -13.80 12.42 -5.37
N THR A 253 -13.22 12.57 -4.17
CA THR A 253 -13.60 13.63 -3.23
C THR A 253 -13.34 15.02 -3.82
N TYR A 254 -12.24 15.21 -4.54
CA TYR A 254 -11.95 16.47 -5.20
C TYR A 254 -13.02 16.83 -6.25
N TYR A 255 -13.40 15.87 -7.12
CA TYR A 255 -14.43 16.09 -8.13
C TYR A 255 -15.81 16.35 -7.50
N VAL A 256 -16.19 15.56 -6.49
CA VAL A 256 -17.46 15.74 -5.76
C VAL A 256 -17.55 17.11 -5.09
N ASN A 257 -16.45 17.58 -4.47
CA ASN A 257 -16.40 18.91 -3.84
C ASN A 257 -16.56 20.05 -4.85
N LYS A 258 -16.30 19.81 -6.14
CA LYS A 258 -16.54 20.75 -7.23
C LYS A 258 -17.93 20.63 -7.84
N GLY A 259 -18.78 19.73 -7.34
CA GLY A 259 -20.09 19.43 -7.93
C GLY A 259 -20.01 18.57 -9.20
N GLU A 260 -18.85 17.96 -9.46
CA GLU A 260 -18.62 17.10 -10.62
C GLU A 260 -18.89 15.61 -10.28
N LYS A 261 -19.01 14.78 -11.33
CA LYS A 261 -19.18 13.33 -11.16
C LYS A 261 -17.88 12.67 -10.65
N THR A 262 -18.03 11.59 -9.90
CA THR A 262 -16.88 10.78 -9.47
C THR A 262 -16.13 10.20 -10.68
N TYR A 263 -14.81 10.17 -10.61
CA TYR A 263 -13.96 9.69 -11.69
C TYR A 263 -13.75 8.17 -11.64
N TYR A 264 -13.66 7.62 -10.41
CA TYR A 264 -13.44 6.19 -10.14
C TYR A 264 -14.67 5.51 -9.54
N GLY A 265 -15.78 6.23 -9.33
CA GLY A 265 -16.97 5.67 -8.72
C GLY A 265 -16.78 5.26 -7.26
N MET A 266 -15.98 6.03 -6.49
CA MET A 266 -15.80 5.78 -5.06
C MET A 266 -16.84 6.56 -4.24
N GLY A 267 -17.30 5.98 -3.14
CA GLY A 267 -18.27 6.61 -2.23
C GLY A 267 -19.71 6.13 -2.42
N ARG A 268 -20.62 6.65 -1.58
CA ARG A 268 -22.03 6.19 -1.50
C ARG A 268 -22.91 6.70 -2.64
N THR A 269 -22.48 7.68 -3.38
CA THR A 269 -23.30 8.34 -4.42
C THR A 269 -22.81 7.93 -5.80
N LEU A 270 -22.99 6.67 -6.18
CA LEU A 270 -23.03 6.29 -7.59
C LEU A 270 -24.27 6.96 -8.19
N GLN A 271 -24.07 8.09 -8.85
CA GLN A 271 -25.16 8.69 -9.62
C GLN A 271 -25.58 7.69 -10.70
N LYS A 272 -26.88 7.38 -10.76
CA LYS A 272 -27.48 6.41 -11.71
C LYS A 272 -27.19 6.70 -13.19
N SER A 273 -26.57 7.83 -13.52
CA SER A 273 -26.32 8.33 -14.88
C SER A 273 -24.86 8.21 -15.36
N ILE A 274 -23.99 7.48 -14.64
CA ILE A 274 -22.59 7.36 -15.07
C ILE A 274 -22.45 6.07 -15.89
N ASP A 275 -21.79 6.17 -17.05
CA ASP A 275 -21.43 5.00 -17.85
C ASP A 275 -20.44 4.12 -17.06
N SER A 276 -20.91 2.94 -16.68
CA SER A 276 -20.11 1.98 -15.93
C SER A 276 -18.85 1.53 -16.69
N SER A 277 -18.89 1.54 -18.01
CA SER A 277 -17.75 1.15 -18.86
C SER A 277 -16.62 2.18 -18.81
N GLU A 278 -16.96 3.46 -18.75
CA GLU A 278 -16.01 4.55 -18.59
C GLU A 278 -15.36 4.51 -17.20
N ILE A 279 -16.14 4.34 -16.14
CA ILE A 279 -15.63 4.17 -14.79
C ILE A 279 -14.70 2.96 -14.73
N ASP A 280 -15.08 1.83 -15.29
CA ASP A 280 -14.26 0.61 -15.27
C ASP A 280 -12.94 0.79 -16.03
N ARG A 281 -12.91 1.60 -17.09
CA ARG A 281 -11.66 1.96 -17.78
C ARG A 281 -10.76 2.81 -16.88
N HIS A 282 -11.31 3.84 -16.21
CA HIS A 282 -10.57 4.67 -15.25
C HIS A 282 -10.05 3.83 -14.08
N ARG A 283 -10.86 2.94 -13.53
CA ARG A 283 -10.47 2.04 -12.44
C ARG A 283 -9.29 1.16 -12.83
N ARG A 284 -9.35 0.51 -14.00
CA ARG A 284 -8.24 -0.31 -14.51
C ARG A 284 -6.95 0.48 -14.74
N SER A 285 -7.04 1.76 -15.10
CA SER A 285 -5.86 2.61 -15.32
C SER A 285 -4.99 2.84 -14.08
N ILE A 286 -5.52 2.57 -12.89
CA ILE A 286 -4.80 2.67 -11.62
C ILE A 286 -4.75 1.35 -10.83
N GLY A 287 -5.25 0.25 -11.39
CA GLY A 287 -5.23 -1.06 -10.75
C GLY A 287 -6.42 -1.37 -9.84
N LEU A 288 -7.55 -0.65 -9.95
CA LEU A 288 -8.78 -0.99 -9.25
C LEU A 288 -9.58 -2.05 -10.01
N PRO A 289 -10.27 -2.98 -9.29
CA PRO A 289 -11.23 -3.89 -9.92
C PRO A 289 -12.42 -3.12 -10.51
N GLY A 290 -13.04 -3.62 -11.58
CA GLY A 290 -14.26 -3.06 -12.14
C GLY A 290 -15.41 -3.05 -11.12
N LEU A 291 -16.45 -2.27 -11.37
CA LEU A 291 -17.57 -2.08 -10.44
C LEU A 291 -18.25 -3.39 -10.05
N LYS A 292 -18.61 -4.23 -11.04
CA LYS A 292 -19.23 -5.54 -10.79
C LYS A 292 -18.37 -6.39 -9.87
N HIS A 293 -17.06 -6.42 -10.13
CA HIS A 293 -16.11 -7.19 -9.32
C HIS A 293 -15.98 -6.61 -7.92
N THR A 294 -15.94 -5.27 -7.78
CA THR A 294 -15.93 -4.58 -6.49
C THR A 294 -17.16 -4.92 -5.64
N TYR A 295 -18.35 -4.96 -6.23
CA TYR A 295 -19.56 -5.35 -5.52
C TYR A 295 -19.46 -6.79 -4.99
N LYS A 296 -18.97 -7.72 -5.83
CA LYS A 296 -18.78 -9.11 -5.40
C LYS A 296 -17.76 -9.25 -4.27
N ILE A 297 -16.63 -8.55 -4.34
CA ILE A 297 -15.63 -8.50 -3.26
C ILE A 297 -16.26 -8.02 -1.95
N ASN A 298 -17.06 -6.94 -2.01
CA ASN A 298 -17.70 -6.38 -0.83
C ASN A 298 -18.75 -7.32 -0.24
N GLU A 299 -19.58 -7.94 -1.09
CA GLU A 299 -20.59 -8.92 -0.66
C GLU A 299 -19.95 -10.10 0.09
N ASP A 300 -18.89 -10.67 -0.50
CA ASP A 300 -18.18 -11.79 0.10
C ASP A 300 -17.52 -11.42 1.42
N PHE A 301 -16.90 -10.23 1.48
CA PHE A 301 -16.28 -9.71 2.70
C PHE A 301 -17.30 -9.46 3.81
N GLU A 302 -18.45 -8.86 3.49
CA GLU A 302 -19.53 -8.66 4.46
C GLU A 302 -20.12 -9.99 4.96
N LYS A 303 -20.26 -11.00 4.09
CA LYS A 303 -20.69 -12.33 4.47
C LYS A 303 -19.70 -12.96 5.44
N GLU A 304 -18.40 -12.91 5.15
CA GLU A 304 -17.35 -13.42 6.04
C GLU A 304 -17.37 -12.74 7.42
N ILE A 305 -17.51 -11.42 7.46
CA ILE A 305 -17.62 -10.68 8.73
C ILE A 305 -18.84 -11.16 9.52
N ARG A 306 -20.00 -11.29 8.88
CA ARG A 306 -21.22 -11.76 9.55
C ARG A 306 -21.06 -13.18 10.14
N GLU A 307 -20.40 -14.07 9.42
CA GLU A 307 -20.13 -15.45 9.87
C GLU A 307 -19.16 -15.46 11.06
N ARG A 308 -18.10 -14.65 11.04
CA ARG A 308 -17.17 -14.50 12.19
C ARG A 308 -17.89 -13.98 13.44
N TYR A 309 -18.77 -12.99 13.31
CA TYR A 309 -19.54 -12.46 14.45
C TYR A 309 -20.53 -13.49 15.02
N LYS A 310 -21.14 -14.34 14.21
CA LYS A 310 -22.02 -15.42 14.70
C LYS A 310 -21.25 -16.46 15.51
N ASN A 311 -20.04 -16.78 15.11
CA ASN A 311 -19.19 -17.75 15.81
C ASN A 311 -18.56 -17.17 17.10
N TRP A 312 -18.50 -15.86 17.23
CA TRP A 312 -17.97 -15.19 18.42
C TRP A 312 -19.02 -15.05 19.55
N LYS A 313 -20.30 -15.17 19.23
CA LYS A 313 -21.42 -15.15 20.19
C LYS A 313 -21.80 -16.53 20.73
N LYS A 314 -21.20 -17.60 20.20
CA LYS A 314 -21.31 -18.96 20.72
C LYS A 314 -20.13 -19.29 21.65
#